data_0fcaa97ae2b8e7376607a89523760cc1
#
_entry.id   0fcaa97ae2b8e7376607a89523760cc1
#
_cell.length_a   1.000
_cell.length_b   1.000
_cell.length_c   1.000
_cell.angle_alpha   90.00
_cell.angle_beta   90.00
_cell.angle_gamma   90.00
#
_symmetry.space_group_name_H-M   'P 1'
#
loop_
_entity.id
_entity.type
_entity.pdbx_description
1 polymer ?
#
loop_
_entity_poly.entity_id
_entity_poly.type
_entity_poly.pdbx_seq_one_letter_code
_entity_poly.pdbx_strand_id
1 'polypeptide(L)'
;APVVAKLAKDKGILTVGVVTKPFRFEAKTRMNNAMSGIEKLRDSVDTLIVIPNDKILEIVDKRTSMPEALMKADEVLQQAVQGITDLINVPAVINLDFADVQTVMRDKGIAHIGIGEGKGDDKAVMAVKAAVESPLLETTIAGATDIIINVSGDISMFDASDAVDYVREITGD
;
A
#
# COMPACT_ATOMS: atom_id res chain seq x y z
N ALA A 1 14.46 12.58 4.19
CA ALA A 1 13.97 11.64 3.17
C ALA A 1 14.09 12.22 1.75
N PRO A 2 13.58 13.43 1.37
CA PRO A 2 13.61 13.92 -0.02
C PRO A 2 15.00 13.99 -0.65
N VAL A 3 16.05 14.37 0.10
CA VAL A 3 17.42 14.43 -0.42
C VAL A 3 17.94 13.06 -0.82
N VAL A 4 17.73 12.04 0.00
CA VAL A 4 18.15 10.65 -0.30
C VAL A 4 17.35 10.10 -1.47
N ALA A 5 16.04 10.34 -1.49
CA ALA A 5 15.16 9.92 -2.57
C ALA A 5 15.59 10.53 -3.92
N LYS A 6 15.88 11.83 -3.94
CA LYS A 6 16.37 12.52 -5.13
C LYS A 6 17.69 11.94 -5.64
N LEU A 7 18.64 11.68 -4.74
CA LEU A 7 19.93 11.07 -5.11
C LEU A 7 19.75 9.67 -5.71
N ALA A 8 18.80 8.88 -5.23
CA ALA A 8 18.48 7.57 -5.76
C ALA A 8 17.84 7.70 -7.17
N LYS A 9 16.83 8.58 -7.30
CA LYS A 9 16.16 8.85 -8.58
C LYS A 9 17.11 9.39 -9.63
N ASP A 10 18.01 10.31 -9.28
CA ASP A 10 19.03 10.88 -10.19
C ASP A 10 20.02 9.81 -10.71
N LYS A 11 20.17 8.69 -9.98
CA LYS A 11 20.94 7.51 -10.40
C LYS A 11 20.13 6.50 -11.21
N GLY A 12 18.88 6.79 -11.54
CA GLY A 12 17.98 5.89 -12.27
C GLY A 12 17.44 4.72 -11.44
N ILE A 13 17.61 4.75 -10.12
CA ILE A 13 17.09 3.73 -9.20
C ILE A 13 15.61 3.98 -8.97
N LEU A 14 14.76 2.95 -9.16
CA LEU A 14 13.34 3.02 -8.81
C LEU A 14 13.20 3.40 -7.34
N THR A 15 12.54 4.50 -7.08
CA THR A 15 12.44 5.08 -5.75
C THR A 15 10.98 5.18 -5.32
N VAL A 16 10.58 4.36 -4.36
CA VAL A 16 9.23 4.34 -3.80
C VAL A 16 9.28 4.92 -2.39
N GLY A 17 8.44 5.92 -2.14
CA GLY A 17 8.25 6.49 -0.80
C GLY A 17 7.02 5.88 -0.13
N VAL A 18 7.16 5.44 1.12
CA VAL A 18 6.02 5.03 1.95
C VAL A 18 6.05 5.85 3.22
N VAL A 19 5.00 6.60 3.48
CA VAL A 19 4.92 7.52 4.63
C VAL A 19 3.54 7.51 5.24
N THR A 20 3.46 7.95 6.51
CA THR A 20 2.19 8.12 7.21
C THR A 20 1.87 9.59 7.42
N LYS A 21 0.58 9.95 7.42
CA LYS A 21 0.10 11.22 7.96
C LYS A 21 -0.12 11.06 9.47
N PRO A 22 0.28 12.03 10.30
CA PRO A 22 0.04 11.94 11.75
C PRO A 22 -1.44 11.88 12.08
N PHE A 23 -1.77 11.36 13.24
CA PHE A 23 -3.13 11.42 13.77
C PHE A 23 -3.57 12.87 14.01
N ARG A 24 -4.86 13.16 13.88
CA ARG A 24 -5.42 14.51 14.11
C ARG A 24 -5.16 15.03 15.52
N PHE A 25 -5.10 14.14 16.52
CA PHE A 25 -4.82 14.52 17.90
C PHE A 25 -3.35 14.93 18.15
N GLU A 26 -2.43 14.66 17.21
CA GLU A 26 -1.01 15.03 17.35
C GLU A 26 -0.70 16.52 17.10
N ALA A 27 -1.68 17.34 16.95
CA ALA A 27 -1.65 18.78 16.73
C ALA A 27 -1.49 19.24 15.27
N LYS A 28 -2.11 20.38 14.99
CA LYS A 28 -2.19 20.98 13.65
C LYS A 28 -0.82 21.32 13.05
N THR A 29 0.12 21.74 13.88
CA THR A 29 1.49 22.06 13.44
C THR A 29 2.19 20.81 12.89
N ARG A 30 2.00 19.65 13.53
CA ARG A 30 2.60 18.40 13.09
C ARG A 30 2.02 17.94 11.75
N MET A 31 0.71 18.08 11.58
CA MET A 31 0.03 17.82 10.31
C MET A 31 0.55 18.75 9.19
N ASN A 32 0.68 20.05 9.43
CA ASN A 32 1.20 20.99 8.44
C ASN A 32 2.63 20.64 8.01
N ASN A 33 3.49 20.28 8.98
CA ASN A 33 4.85 19.83 8.69
C ASN A 33 4.88 18.54 7.86
N ALA A 34 3.98 17.61 8.17
CA ALA A 34 3.84 16.36 7.42
C ALA A 34 3.40 16.62 5.98
N MET A 35 2.39 17.48 5.76
CA MET A 35 1.92 17.84 4.42
C MET A 35 3.03 18.49 3.58
N SER A 36 3.78 19.45 4.15
CA SER A 36 4.94 20.06 3.47
C SER A 36 6.04 19.01 3.16
N GLY A 37 6.25 18.05 4.05
CA GLY A 37 7.19 16.94 3.83
C GLY A 37 6.76 16.01 2.72
N ILE A 38 5.47 15.66 2.66
CA ILE A 38 4.84 14.83 1.63
C ILE A 38 4.98 15.48 0.25
N GLU A 39 4.68 16.77 0.11
CA GLU A 39 4.85 17.49 -1.15
C GLU A 39 6.28 17.43 -1.67
N LYS A 40 7.27 17.71 -0.81
CA LYS A 40 8.68 17.63 -1.18
C LYS A 40 9.14 16.22 -1.53
N LEU A 41 8.59 15.22 -0.87
CA LEU A 41 8.93 13.82 -1.12
C LEU A 41 8.31 13.34 -2.44
N ARG A 42 7.06 13.73 -2.72
CA ARG A 42 6.37 13.39 -3.97
C ARG A 42 7.19 13.78 -5.21
N ASP A 43 7.79 14.96 -5.19
CA ASP A 43 8.60 15.44 -6.31
C ASP A 43 9.97 14.76 -6.41
N SER A 44 10.35 13.97 -5.41
CA SER A 44 11.65 13.32 -5.29
C SER A 44 11.61 11.80 -5.48
N VAL A 45 10.42 11.20 -5.59
CA VAL A 45 10.21 9.75 -5.76
C VAL A 45 9.49 9.43 -7.06
N ASP A 46 9.51 8.18 -7.49
CA ASP A 46 8.72 7.69 -8.63
C ASP A 46 7.27 7.44 -8.21
N THR A 47 7.09 6.81 -7.07
CA THR A 47 5.78 6.52 -6.47
C THR A 47 5.79 6.85 -4.99
N LEU A 48 4.73 7.47 -4.51
CA LEU A 48 4.53 7.81 -3.11
C LEU A 48 3.24 7.19 -2.57
N ILE A 49 3.39 6.34 -1.57
CA ILE A 49 2.26 5.77 -0.83
C ILE A 49 2.12 6.56 0.47
N VAL A 50 0.94 7.12 0.70
CA VAL A 50 0.63 7.91 1.90
C VAL A 50 -0.47 7.20 2.68
N ILE A 51 -0.16 6.80 3.91
CA ILE A 51 -1.07 6.08 4.81
C ILE A 51 -1.60 7.07 5.85
N PRO A 52 -2.91 7.38 5.86
CA PRO A 52 -3.47 8.26 6.87
C PRO A 52 -3.67 7.50 8.20
N ASN A 53 -2.94 7.89 9.26
CA ASN A 53 -3.05 7.24 10.56
C ASN A 53 -4.47 7.28 11.14
N ASP A 54 -5.25 8.32 10.83
CA ASP A 54 -6.66 8.39 11.25
C ASP A 54 -7.49 7.21 10.73
N LYS A 55 -7.16 6.67 9.55
CA LYS A 55 -7.82 5.48 8.99
C LYS A 55 -7.48 4.20 9.74
N ILE A 56 -6.36 4.17 10.42
CA ILE A 56 -5.99 3.05 11.28
C ILE A 56 -6.95 2.96 12.48
N LEU A 57 -7.47 4.10 12.96
CA LEU A 57 -8.46 4.12 14.04
C LEU A 57 -9.81 3.49 13.62
N GLU A 58 -10.07 3.36 12.33
CA GLU A 58 -11.30 2.71 11.83
C GLU A 58 -11.19 1.17 11.86
N ILE A 59 -9.97 0.63 11.87
CA ILE A 59 -9.69 -0.82 11.86
C ILE A 59 -9.30 -1.39 13.22
N VAL A 60 -9.04 -0.54 14.22
CA VAL A 60 -8.71 -0.98 15.58
C VAL A 60 -9.93 -0.90 16.52
N ASP A 61 -9.89 -1.67 17.60
CA ASP A 61 -10.95 -1.61 18.63
C ASP A 61 -10.98 -0.23 19.32
N LYS A 62 -12.18 0.23 19.68
CA LYS A 62 -12.36 1.51 20.40
C LYS A 62 -11.68 1.56 21.77
N ARG A 63 -11.28 0.40 22.30
CA ARG A 63 -10.54 0.27 23.56
C ARG A 63 -9.03 0.26 23.38
N THR A 64 -8.55 0.31 22.14
CA THR A 64 -7.13 0.32 21.81
C THR A 64 -6.46 1.53 22.44
N SER A 65 -5.39 1.31 23.18
CA SER A 65 -4.60 2.38 23.78
C SER A 65 -3.80 3.16 22.73
N MET A 66 -3.38 4.38 23.06
CA MET A 66 -2.56 5.19 22.15
C MET A 66 -1.25 4.50 21.71
N PRO A 67 -0.48 3.84 22.61
CA PRO A 67 0.70 3.08 22.19
C PRO A 67 0.36 1.96 21.21
N GLU A 68 -0.73 1.24 21.40
CA GLU A 68 -1.17 0.17 20.50
C GLU A 68 -1.59 0.72 19.13
N ALA A 69 -2.27 1.87 19.08
CA ALA A 69 -2.61 2.52 17.82
C ALA A 69 -1.36 2.96 17.02
N LEU A 70 -0.34 3.47 17.71
CA LEU A 70 0.95 3.81 17.09
C LEU A 70 1.68 2.56 16.61
N MET A 71 1.69 1.47 17.39
CA MET A 71 2.25 0.18 16.94
C MET A 71 1.52 -0.34 15.69
N LYS A 72 0.20 -0.18 15.63
CA LYS A 72 -0.58 -0.58 14.46
C LYS A 72 -0.23 0.25 13.22
N ALA A 73 0.06 1.54 13.39
CA ALA A 73 0.58 2.37 12.31
C ALA A 73 1.94 1.89 11.79
N ASP A 74 2.82 1.48 12.68
CA ASP A 74 4.12 0.91 12.32
C ASP A 74 3.97 -0.44 11.61
N GLU A 75 3.05 -1.30 12.06
CA GLU A 75 2.73 -2.58 11.39
C GLU A 75 2.24 -2.36 9.95
N VAL A 76 1.30 -1.43 9.74
CA VAL A 76 0.78 -1.11 8.40
C VAL A 76 1.88 -0.58 7.50
N LEU A 77 2.75 0.30 8.02
CA LEU A 77 3.90 0.81 7.29
C LEU A 77 4.88 -0.31 6.91
N GLN A 78 5.15 -1.20 7.86
CA GLN A 78 6.00 -2.39 7.61
C GLN A 78 5.39 -3.29 6.55
N GLN A 79 4.10 -3.60 6.63
CA GLN A 79 3.40 -4.43 5.65
C GLN A 79 3.43 -3.81 4.25
N ALA A 80 3.27 -2.48 4.14
CA ALA A 80 3.36 -1.77 2.88
C ALA A 80 4.75 -1.90 2.23
N VAL A 81 5.81 -1.72 3.01
CA VAL A 81 7.20 -1.87 2.53
C VAL A 81 7.49 -3.33 2.20
N GLN A 82 7.08 -4.26 3.09
CA GLN A 82 7.28 -5.70 2.92
C GLN A 82 6.59 -6.20 1.65
N GLY A 83 5.34 -5.81 1.42
CA GLY A 83 4.57 -6.21 0.24
C GLY A 83 5.27 -5.85 -1.07
N ILE A 84 5.84 -4.64 -1.17
CA ILE A 84 6.63 -4.24 -2.34
C ILE A 84 7.94 -5.02 -2.44
N THR A 85 8.62 -5.24 -1.32
CA THR A 85 9.89 -5.95 -1.27
C THR A 85 9.73 -7.44 -1.65
N ASP A 86 8.65 -8.05 -1.19
CA ASP A 86 8.33 -9.45 -1.45
C ASP A 86 8.05 -9.72 -2.93
N LEU A 87 7.44 -8.77 -3.65
CA LEU A 87 7.26 -8.86 -5.10
C LEU A 87 8.57 -9.10 -5.86
N ILE A 88 9.68 -8.59 -5.31
CA ILE A 88 11.00 -8.65 -5.95
C ILE A 88 11.82 -9.85 -5.43
N ASN A 89 11.72 -10.15 -4.13
CA ASN A 89 12.64 -11.06 -3.45
C ASN A 89 12.07 -12.46 -3.20
N VAL A 90 10.74 -12.60 -3.16
CA VAL A 90 10.11 -13.89 -2.84
C VAL A 90 9.68 -14.58 -4.12
N PRO A 91 10.19 -15.81 -4.41
CA PRO A 91 9.71 -16.60 -5.52
C PRO A 91 8.22 -16.92 -5.33
N ALA A 92 7.40 -16.51 -6.29
CA ALA A 92 5.96 -16.78 -6.31
C ALA A 92 5.62 -17.79 -7.40
N VAL A 93 4.39 -18.31 -7.38
CA VAL A 93 3.87 -19.19 -8.44
C VAL A 93 3.81 -18.44 -9.79
N ILE A 94 3.50 -17.15 -9.75
CA ILE A 94 3.59 -16.22 -10.87
C ILE A 94 4.58 -15.14 -10.45
N ASN A 95 5.78 -15.18 -11.00
CA ASN A 95 6.81 -14.19 -10.72
C ASN A 95 6.58 -12.95 -11.59
N LEU A 96 6.43 -11.80 -10.94
CA LEU A 96 6.63 -10.51 -11.57
C LEU A 96 8.15 -10.29 -11.67
N ASP A 97 8.65 -9.96 -12.87
CA ASP A 97 10.02 -9.53 -12.96
C ASP A 97 10.17 -8.07 -12.49
N PHE A 98 11.40 -7.67 -12.22
CA PHE A 98 11.66 -6.31 -11.75
C PHE A 98 11.28 -5.25 -12.81
N ALA A 99 11.30 -5.59 -14.09
CA ALA A 99 10.91 -4.69 -15.16
C ALA A 99 9.41 -4.38 -15.13
N ASP A 100 8.58 -5.37 -14.81
CA ASP A 100 7.13 -5.19 -14.65
C ASP A 100 6.82 -4.26 -13.46
N VAL A 101 7.47 -4.50 -12.32
CA VAL A 101 7.34 -3.62 -11.14
C VAL A 101 7.79 -2.19 -11.46
N GLN A 102 8.90 -2.03 -12.20
CA GLN A 102 9.34 -0.71 -12.63
C GLN A 102 8.33 -0.02 -13.54
N THR A 103 7.72 -0.73 -14.47
CA THR A 103 6.73 -0.18 -15.39
C THR A 103 5.51 0.36 -14.66
N VAL A 104 5.04 -0.37 -13.66
CA VAL A 104 3.86 0.00 -12.87
C VAL A 104 4.18 1.11 -11.86
N MET A 105 5.41 1.25 -11.39
CA MET A 105 5.75 2.18 -10.30
C MET A 105 6.58 3.40 -10.73
N ARG A 106 7.17 3.40 -11.93
CA ARG A 106 8.02 4.52 -12.36
C ARG A 106 7.20 5.74 -12.76
N ASP A 107 7.48 6.88 -12.13
CA ASP A 107 6.84 8.19 -12.39
C ASP A 107 5.29 8.17 -12.29
N LYS A 108 4.74 7.32 -11.42
CA LYS A 108 3.28 7.18 -11.24
C LYS A 108 2.68 8.16 -10.21
N GLY A 109 3.51 8.81 -9.40
CA GLY A 109 3.04 9.80 -8.43
C GLY A 109 2.45 9.16 -7.17
N ILE A 110 1.19 9.45 -6.86
CA ILE A 110 0.54 8.93 -5.65
C ILE A 110 -0.06 7.56 -5.92
N ALA A 111 0.24 6.59 -5.05
CA ALA A 111 -0.36 5.28 -5.04
C ALA A 111 -1.04 4.99 -3.70
N HIS A 112 -1.97 4.05 -3.71
CA HIS A 112 -2.69 3.59 -2.52
C HIS A 112 -2.36 2.13 -2.25
N ILE A 113 -2.51 1.71 -1.00
CA ILE A 113 -2.33 0.32 -0.58
C ILE A 113 -3.56 -0.15 0.18
N GLY A 114 -4.02 -1.35 -0.15
CA GLY A 114 -5.02 -2.07 0.61
C GLY A 114 -4.45 -3.40 1.06
N ILE A 115 -4.75 -3.80 2.27
CA ILE A 115 -4.31 -5.05 2.87
C ILE A 115 -5.53 -5.79 3.37
N GLY A 116 -5.62 -7.08 3.06
CA GLY A 116 -6.71 -7.92 3.50
C GLY A 116 -6.27 -9.34 3.78
N GLU A 117 -6.93 -9.99 4.72
CA GLU A 117 -6.72 -11.38 5.10
C GLU A 117 -8.01 -12.18 4.91
N GLY A 118 -7.88 -13.41 4.44
CA GLY A 118 -8.98 -14.34 4.28
C GLY A 118 -8.69 -15.70 4.88
N LYS A 119 -9.73 -16.39 5.34
CA LYS A 119 -9.66 -17.74 5.91
C LYS A 119 -10.83 -18.59 5.38
N GLY A 120 -10.65 -19.90 5.33
CA GLY A 120 -11.67 -20.84 4.84
C GLY A 120 -11.57 -21.12 3.34
N ASP A 121 -12.66 -21.58 2.75
CA ASP A 121 -12.69 -22.05 1.36
C ASP A 121 -12.58 -20.89 0.36
N ASP A 122 -13.23 -19.76 0.63
CA ASP A 122 -13.20 -18.55 -0.23
C ASP A 122 -12.13 -17.52 0.23
N LYS A 123 -11.05 -18.00 0.85
CA LYS A 123 -10.03 -17.16 1.51
C LYS A 123 -9.44 -16.08 0.61
N ALA A 124 -9.18 -16.37 -0.65
CA ALA A 124 -8.56 -15.41 -1.58
C ALA A 124 -9.53 -14.27 -1.94
N VAL A 125 -10.77 -14.59 -2.28
CA VAL A 125 -11.81 -13.58 -2.56
C VAL A 125 -12.10 -12.74 -1.31
N MET A 126 -12.19 -13.38 -0.13
CA MET A 126 -12.37 -12.66 1.13
C MET A 126 -11.21 -11.71 1.42
N ALA A 127 -9.96 -12.15 1.21
CA ALA A 127 -8.78 -11.32 1.41
C ALA A 127 -8.76 -10.13 0.45
N VAL A 128 -9.02 -10.34 -0.82
CA VAL A 128 -9.06 -9.28 -1.83
C VAL A 128 -10.20 -8.30 -1.55
N LYS A 129 -11.38 -8.79 -1.21
CA LYS A 129 -12.50 -7.94 -0.80
C LYS A 129 -12.13 -7.05 0.38
N ALA A 130 -11.54 -7.63 1.43
CA ALA A 130 -11.06 -6.89 2.59
C ALA A 130 -9.97 -5.85 2.22
N ALA A 131 -9.08 -6.18 1.27
CA ALA A 131 -8.06 -5.26 0.78
C ALA A 131 -8.66 -4.08 0.01
N VAL A 132 -9.62 -4.34 -0.89
CA VAL A 132 -10.28 -3.32 -1.72
C VAL A 132 -11.20 -2.43 -0.89
N GLU A 133 -11.87 -3.00 0.12
CA GLU A 133 -12.73 -2.27 1.06
C GLU A 133 -11.92 -1.69 2.25
N SER A 134 -10.59 -1.85 2.25
CA SER A 134 -9.74 -1.40 3.35
C SER A 134 -9.88 0.10 3.59
N PRO A 135 -10.15 0.54 4.82
CA PRO A 135 -10.17 1.96 5.17
C PRO A 135 -8.85 2.69 4.90
N LEU A 136 -7.75 1.95 4.73
CA LEU A 136 -6.43 2.51 4.39
C LEU A 136 -6.41 3.11 2.97
N LEU A 137 -7.30 2.67 2.09
CA LEU A 137 -7.55 3.32 0.82
C LEU A 137 -8.31 4.62 1.06
N GLU A 138 -7.74 5.77 0.66
CA GLU A 138 -8.44 7.07 0.74
C GLU A 138 -9.48 7.22 -0.38
N THR A 139 -9.38 6.38 -1.42
CA THR A 139 -10.24 6.41 -2.62
C THR A 139 -10.66 5.00 -2.99
N THR A 140 -11.63 4.90 -3.89
CA THR A 140 -11.99 3.61 -4.50
C THR A 140 -10.94 3.21 -5.53
N ILE A 141 -10.79 1.91 -5.79
CA ILE A 141 -9.92 1.39 -6.86
C ILE A 141 -10.55 1.51 -8.24
N ALA A 142 -11.81 1.93 -8.33
CA ALA A 142 -12.50 2.14 -9.61
C ALA A 142 -11.75 3.21 -10.43
N GLY A 143 -11.40 2.85 -11.67
CA GLY A 143 -10.65 3.72 -12.57
C GLY A 143 -9.15 3.79 -12.27
N ALA A 144 -8.61 2.88 -11.47
CA ALA A 144 -7.16 2.74 -11.32
C ALA A 144 -6.53 2.34 -12.67
N THR A 145 -5.44 2.99 -13.03
CA THR A 145 -4.74 2.73 -14.31
C THR A 145 -3.77 1.56 -14.20
N ASP A 146 -3.24 1.33 -13.02
CA ASP A 146 -2.27 0.27 -12.76
C ASP A 146 -2.54 -0.32 -11.37
N ILE A 147 -2.58 -1.64 -11.26
CA ILE A 147 -2.78 -2.36 -10.01
C ILE A 147 -1.78 -3.49 -9.89
N ILE A 148 -1.16 -3.60 -8.73
CA ILE A 148 -0.34 -4.74 -8.35
C ILE A 148 -1.09 -5.52 -7.28
N ILE A 149 -1.30 -6.80 -7.51
CA ILE A 149 -1.93 -7.71 -6.56
C ILE A 149 -0.87 -8.72 -6.11
N ASN A 150 -0.61 -8.75 -4.81
CA ASN A 150 0.22 -9.77 -4.19
C ASN A 150 -0.68 -10.68 -3.33
N VAL A 151 -0.78 -11.94 -3.71
CA VAL A 151 -1.53 -12.95 -2.97
C VAL A 151 -0.55 -13.98 -2.43
N SER A 152 -0.49 -14.13 -1.12
CA SER A 152 0.43 -15.04 -0.43
C SER A 152 -0.32 -15.95 0.54
N GLY A 153 0.23 -17.14 0.76
CA GLY A 153 -0.33 -18.14 1.65
C GLY A 153 -0.54 -19.49 0.96
N ASP A 154 -1.31 -20.36 1.59
CA ASP A 154 -1.70 -21.64 1.01
C ASP A 154 -2.89 -21.46 0.06
N ILE A 155 -2.60 -21.08 -1.19
CA ILE A 155 -3.57 -20.75 -2.23
C ILE A 155 -3.40 -21.66 -3.45
N SER A 156 -4.53 -22.00 -4.08
CA SER A 156 -4.56 -22.69 -5.36
C SER A 156 -4.50 -21.68 -6.53
N MET A 157 -4.27 -22.18 -7.74
CA MET A 157 -4.37 -21.38 -8.97
C MET A 157 -5.79 -20.82 -9.18
N PHE A 158 -6.81 -21.55 -8.77
CA PHE A 158 -8.20 -21.09 -8.85
C PHE A 158 -8.45 -19.93 -7.88
N ASP A 159 -7.97 -20.03 -6.63
CA ASP A 159 -8.05 -18.94 -5.65
C ASP A 159 -7.41 -17.65 -6.19
N ALA A 160 -6.25 -17.77 -6.83
CA ALA A 160 -5.57 -16.63 -7.43
C ALA A 160 -6.35 -16.02 -8.60
N SER A 161 -6.96 -16.86 -9.46
CA SER A 161 -7.80 -16.42 -10.57
C SER A 161 -9.04 -15.67 -10.06
N ASP A 162 -9.75 -16.25 -9.10
CA ASP A 162 -10.96 -15.67 -8.53
C ASP A 162 -10.66 -14.30 -7.87
N ALA A 163 -9.51 -14.18 -7.21
CA ALA A 163 -9.06 -12.92 -6.64
C ALA A 163 -8.83 -11.84 -7.70
N VAL A 164 -8.18 -12.18 -8.81
CA VAL A 164 -7.93 -11.26 -9.93
C VAL A 164 -9.23 -10.86 -10.62
N ASP A 165 -10.13 -11.83 -10.87
CA ASP A 165 -11.41 -11.57 -11.52
C ASP A 165 -12.30 -10.63 -10.69
N TYR A 166 -12.27 -10.77 -9.36
CA TYR A 166 -12.96 -9.85 -8.45
C TYR A 166 -12.43 -8.41 -8.56
N VAL A 167 -11.11 -8.22 -8.67
CA VAL A 167 -10.53 -6.88 -8.85
C VAL A 167 -10.92 -6.29 -10.20
N ARG A 168 -10.88 -7.07 -11.28
CA ARG A 168 -11.28 -6.63 -12.62
C ARG A 168 -12.73 -6.18 -12.68
N GLU A 169 -13.63 -6.91 -12.01
CA GLU A 169 -15.04 -6.52 -11.93
C GLU A 169 -15.24 -5.13 -11.33
N ILE A 170 -14.42 -4.77 -10.31
CA ILE A 170 -14.52 -3.46 -9.64
C ILE A 170 -13.84 -2.35 -10.44
N THR A 171 -12.74 -2.65 -11.12
CA THR A 171 -12.00 -1.65 -11.91
C THR A 171 -12.65 -1.35 -13.25
N GLY A 172 -13.44 -2.29 -13.77
CA GLY A 172 -14.17 -2.13 -15.04
C GLY A 172 -13.35 -2.52 -16.28
N ASP A 173 -12.27 -3.34 -16.08
CA ASP A 173 -11.44 -3.91 -17.16
C ASP A 173 -11.87 -5.33 -17.50
#